data_9d2aa77602f5433d638468c57ad23043
#
_entry.id   9d2aa77602f5433d638468c57ad23043
#
_cell.length_a   1.000
_cell.length_b   1.000
_cell.length_c   1.000
_cell.angle_alpha   90.00
_cell.angle_beta   90.00
_cell.angle_gamma   90.00
#
_symmetry.space_group_name_H-M   'P 1'
#
loop_
_entity.id
_entity.type
_entity.pdbx_description
1 polymer ?
#
loop_
_entity_poly.entity_id
_entity_poly.type
_entity_poly.pdbx_seq_one_letter_code
_entity_poly.pdbx_strand_id
1 'polypeptide(L)'
;MKCPGSVALSYGIESEESDYAAEGTAAHALAQTCLLAVEASGNQDAWTWIGTGNMEMAVGKDTGIVVTKDMADAVQVYLDFIRTKFPDRNQSNSFVERKFHCPTVHPLFYGQSDFTHINEHERILGVTDYKHGAGIVVEAKENPQLMYYAVGMLEDLDLWQKIDMVNITIAQPRGFHFDGPIRSWSITTADLETWLDDVLLPAMDLALVSRDTASGEHCRFCPARGRACPQLIDDMNELEELMVTAEAKGGAKALTNTQVGRFLTLFDIAKIVQKAAQQTAFVRLEKGGKIPGRKLANSRTNREWKDGAEAALKEKLGDTALAEPKLKTPAVIDGMPEGAALTARWAFKPQGKQTVVAESDSRVAVEKDTKSLFTDQTKGKRRK
;
A
#
# COMPACT_ATOMS: atom_id res chain seq x y z
N MET A 1 -16.89 12.82 7.34
CA MET A 1 -15.69 13.08 6.50
C MET A 1 -14.64 13.82 7.31
N LYS A 2 -13.33 13.47 7.17
CA LYS A 2 -12.25 14.10 7.97
C LYS A 2 -11.75 15.44 7.38
N CYS A 3 -11.77 15.60 6.06
CA CYS A 3 -11.32 16.81 5.36
C CYS A 3 -12.15 17.00 4.07
N PRO A 4 -13.28 17.70 4.12
CA PRO A 4 -14.16 17.88 2.96
C PRO A 4 -13.47 18.58 1.78
N GLY A 5 -12.69 19.63 2.05
CA GLY A 5 -11.97 20.37 1.01
C GLY A 5 -10.86 19.59 0.29
N SER A 6 -10.49 18.38 0.77
CA SER A 6 -9.44 17.58 0.15
C SER A 6 -9.76 17.18 -1.29
N VAL A 7 -11.04 16.96 -1.63
CA VAL A 7 -11.46 16.58 -2.99
C VAL A 7 -11.16 17.71 -3.96
N ALA A 8 -11.61 18.93 -3.62
CA ALA A 8 -11.37 20.12 -4.46
C ALA A 8 -9.87 20.45 -4.58
N LEU A 9 -9.10 20.32 -3.47
CA LEU A 9 -7.66 20.55 -3.47
C LEU A 9 -6.87 19.51 -4.27
N SER A 10 -7.40 18.30 -4.38
CA SER A 10 -6.75 17.20 -5.10
C SER A 10 -7.14 17.15 -6.58
N TYR A 11 -8.13 17.92 -7.00
CA TYR A 11 -8.60 17.93 -8.38
C TYR A 11 -7.48 18.35 -9.34
N GLY A 12 -7.28 17.56 -10.40
CA GLY A 12 -6.23 17.79 -11.41
C GLY A 12 -4.80 17.56 -10.92
N ILE A 13 -4.63 16.98 -9.72
CA ILE A 13 -3.32 16.55 -9.25
C ILE A 13 -3.10 15.11 -9.70
N GLU A 14 -2.15 14.90 -10.60
CA GLU A 14 -1.67 13.56 -10.91
C GLU A 14 -0.95 13.00 -9.66
N SER A 15 -1.46 11.88 -9.15
CA SER A 15 -0.77 11.15 -8.08
C SER A 15 0.35 10.33 -8.70
N GLU A 16 1.58 10.59 -8.30
CA GLU A 16 2.68 9.69 -8.63
C GLU A 16 2.46 8.35 -7.90
N GLU A 17 2.36 7.28 -8.67
CA GLU A 17 2.25 5.93 -8.11
C GLU A 17 3.54 5.59 -7.36
N SER A 18 3.43 5.28 -6.07
CA SER A 18 4.59 4.83 -5.30
C SER A 18 4.89 3.36 -5.61
N ASP A 19 6.15 2.92 -5.42
CA ASP A 19 6.53 1.50 -5.55
C ASP A 19 5.61 0.58 -4.74
N TYR A 20 5.15 1.03 -3.56
CA TYR A 20 4.20 0.28 -2.72
C TYR A 20 2.81 0.18 -3.34
N ALA A 21 2.36 1.23 -4.03
CA ALA A 21 1.08 1.19 -4.75
C ALA A 21 1.18 0.28 -5.98
N ALA A 22 2.28 0.34 -6.73
CA ALA A 22 2.56 -0.56 -7.85
C ALA A 22 2.65 -2.03 -7.39
N GLU A 23 3.33 -2.30 -6.28
CA GLU A 23 3.38 -3.64 -5.67
C GLU A 23 1.98 -4.13 -5.27
N GLY A 24 1.17 -3.26 -4.67
CA GLY A 24 -0.23 -3.55 -4.35
C GLY A 24 -1.06 -3.89 -5.58
N THR A 25 -0.96 -3.07 -6.64
CA THR A 25 -1.64 -3.30 -7.93
C THR A 25 -1.24 -4.65 -8.54
N ALA A 26 0.05 -4.99 -8.50
CA ALA A 26 0.53 -6.29 -8.99
C ALA A 26 -0.01 -7.47 -8.17
N ALA A 27 -0.11 -7.32 -6.84
CA ALA A 27 -0.66 -8.35 -5.97
C ALA A 27 -2.16 -8.57 -6.18
N HIS A 28 -2.95 -7.52 -6.40
CA HIS A 28 -4.36 -7.62 -6.81
C HIS A 28 -4.50 -8.33 -8.17
N ALA A 29 -3.65 -7.97 -9.15
CA ALA A 29 -3.63 -8.64 -10.45
C ALA A 29 -3.34 -10.14 -10.33
N LEU A 30 -2.37 -10.52 -9.49
CA LEU A 30 -2.07 -11.92 -9.20
C LEU A 30 -3.26 -12.63 -8.57
N ALA A 31 -3.89 -12.03 -7.56
CA ALA A 31 -5.06 -12.58 -6.88
C ALA A 31 -6.23 -12.79 -7.87
N GLN A 32 -6.52 -11.77 -8.68
CA GLN A 32 -7.56 -11.83 -9.72
C GLN A 32 -7.29 -12.98 -10.73
N THR A 33 -6.05 -13.05 -11.23
CA THR A 33 -5.65 -14.11 -12.17
C THR A 33 -5.87 -15.50 -11.56
N CYS A 34 -5.45 -15.71 -10.32
CA CYS A 34 -5.60 -17.00 -9.63
C CYS A 34 -7.08 -17.35 -9.32
N LEU A 35 -7.92 -16.35 -9.02
CA LEU A 35 -9.34 -16.58 -8.75
C LEU A 35 -10.13 -16.85 -10.02
N LEU A 36 -9.83 -16.16 -11.12
CA LEU A 36 -10.52 -16.35 -12.41
C LEU A 36 -10.05 -17.61 -13.16
N ALA A 37 -8.81 -18.03 -12.96
CA ALA A 37 -8.27 -19.23 -13.62
C ALA A 37 -8.93 -20.55 -13.20
N VAL A 38 -9.66 -20.55 -12.08
CA VAL A 38 -10.42 -21.73 -11.59
C VAL A 38 -11.40 -22.25 -12.63
N GLU A 39 -11.93 -21.39 -13.49
CA GLU A 39 -12.93 -21.77 -14.50
C GLU A 39 -12.32 -22.46 -15.73
N ALA A 40 -11.05 -22.17 -16.04
CA ALA A 40 -10.41 -22.65 -17.27
C ALA A 40 -9.48 -23.86 -17.08
N SER A 41 -8.83 -24.03 -15.92
CA SER A 41 -7.74 -25.00 -15.75
C SER A 41 -7.53 -25.55 -14.32
N GLY A 42 -8.48 -25.34 -13.41
CA GLY A 42 -8.35 -25.71 -11.99
C GLY A 42 -7.66 -24.63 -11.14
N ASN A 43 -7.67 -24.84 -9.82
CA ASN A 43 -7.10 -23.90 -8.87
C ASN A 43 -5.64 -23.59 -9.21
N GLN A 44 -5.34 -22.35 -9.56
CA GLN A 44 -3.95 -21.88 -9.68
C GLN A 44 -3.54 -21.21 -8.39
N ASP A 45 -2.45 -21.71 -7.82
CA ASP A 45 -1.86 -21.11 -6.64
C ASP A 45 -0.96 -19.94 -7.03
N ALA A 46 -0.86 -18.93 -6.14
CA ALA A 46 -0.02 -17.76 -6.37
C ALA A 46 1.47 -18.11 -6.56
N TRP A 47 1.93 -19.21 -5.97
CA TRP A 47 3.33 -19.67 -6.09
C TRP A 47 3.72 -20.09 -7.51
N THR A 48 2.77 -20.48 -8.36
CA THR A 48 3.03 -20.85 -9.77
C THR A 48 3.52 -19.64 -10.59
N TRP A 49 3.31 -18.42 -10.09
CA TRP A 49 3.64 -17.19 -10.76
C TRP A 49 4.95 -16.54 -10.27
N ILE A 50 5.66 -17.15 -9.31
CA ILE A 50 6.93 -16.60 -8.80
C ILE A 50 7.94 -16.46 -9.95
N GLY A 51 8.56 -15.30 -10.05
CA GLY A 51 9.53 -14.96 -11.09
C GLY A 51 8.91 -14.46 -12.40
N THR A 52 7.58 -14.47 -12.53
CA THR A 52 6.93 -13.87 -13.69
C THR A 52 6.83 -12.35 -13.51
N GLY A 53 7.15 -11.62 -14.57
CA GLY A 53 6.88 -10.17 -14.68
C GLY A 53 5.62 -9.94 -15.52
N ASN A 54 5.16 -8.69 -15.51
CA ASN A 54 4.03 -8.25 -16.34
C ASN A 54 2.76 -9.06 -16.15
N MET A 55 2.09 -8.86 -15.01
CA MET A 55 0.75 -9.36 -14.76
C MET A 55 -0.30 -8.58 -15.58
N GLU A 56 -0.01 -8.34 -16.85
CA GLU A 56 -0.86 -7.59 -17.79
C GLU A 56 -2.24 -8.22 -17.99
N MET A 57 -2.33 -9.52 -17.76
CA MET A 57 -3.49 -10.33 -18.19
C MET A 57 -4.78 -10.03 -17.44
N ALA A 58 -4.72 -9.55 -16.21
CA ALA A 58 -5.92 -9.32 -15.41
C ALA A 58 -6.31 -7.84 -15.28
N VAL A 59 -5.35 -6.91 -15.31
CA VAL A 59 -5.60 -5.49 -14.97
C VAL A 59 -5.31 -4.55 -16.15
N GLY A 60 -4.71 -5.03 -17.24
CA GLY A 60 -4.37 -4.19 -18.41
C GLY A 60 -3.33 -3.11 -18.11
N LYS A 61 -2.62 -3.19 -16.97
CA LYS A 61 -1.61 -2.24 -16.53
C LYS A 61 -0.30 -2.97 -16.26
N ASP A 62 0.72 -2.67 -17.06
CA ASP A 62 2.09 -3.13 -16.79
C ASP A 62 2.65 -2.39 -15.58
N THR A 63 2.81 -3.10 -14.48
CA THR A 63 3.41 -2.53 -13.26
C THR A 63 4.93 -2.62 -13.25
N GLY A 64 5.54 -3.38 -14.18
CA GLY A 64 6.96 -3.70 -14.16
C GLY A 64 7.41 -4.53 -12.93
N ILE A 65 6.46 -4.98 -12.10
CA ILE A 65 6.72 -5.72 -10.87
C ILE A 65 6.81 -7.21 -11.16
N VAL A 66 7.86 -7.86 -10.66
CA VAL A 66 8.02 -9.31 -10.69
C VAL A 66 7.38 -9.92 -9.45
N VAL A 67 6.63 -11.01 -9.61
CA VAL A 67 6.02 -11.74 -8.50
C VAL A 67 7.13 -12.36 -7.63
N THR A 68 7.27 -11.85 -6.43
CA THR A 68 8.21 -12.39 -5.44
C THR A 68 7.55 -13.50 -4.62
N LYS A 69 8.38 -14.29 -3.93
CA LYS A 69 7.88 -15.29 -2.98
C LYS A 69 7.01 -14.66 -1.88
N ASP A 70 7.42 -13.52 -1.32
CA ASP A 70 6.67 -12.81 -0.28
C ASP A 70 5.30 -12.34 -0.78
N MET A 71 5.22 -11.86 -2.03
CA MET A 71 3.96 -11.51 -2.67
C MET A 71 3.07 -12.73 -2.85
N ALA A 72 3.63 -13.83 -3.38
CA ALA A 72 2.89 -15.07 -3.60
C ALA A 72 2.38 -15.67 -2.29
N ASP A 73 3.22 -15.71 -1.24
CA ASP A 73 2.83 -16.20 0.09
C ASP A 73 1.66 -15.37 0.66
N ALA A 74 1.71 -14.04 0.52
CA ALA A 74 0.65 -13.15 1.00
C ALA A 74 -0.66 -13.32 0.19
N VAL A 75 -0.57 -13.37 -1.13
CA VAL A 75 -1.75 -13.57 -1.99
C VAL A 75 -2.35 -14.93 -1.74
N GLN A 76 -1.54 -15.98 -1.52
CA GLN A 76 -2.04 -17.33 -1.24
C GLN A 76 -2.93 -17.39 0.01
N VAL A 77 -2.59 -16.66 1.07
CA VAL A 77 -3.44 -16.58 2.27
C VAL A 77 -4.84 -16.05 1.94
N TYR A 78 -4.91 -15.04 1.09
CA TYR A 78 -6.19 -14.50 0.61
C TYR A 78 -6.96 -15.51 -0.24
N LEU A 79 -6.28 -16.18 -1.19
CA LEU A 79 -6.89 -17.21 -2.05
C LEU A 79 -7.45 -18.37 -1.22
N ASP A 80 -6.69 -18.86 -0.24
CA ASP A 80 -7.09 -19.96 0.64
C ASP A 80 -8.31 -19.57 1.48
N PHE A 81 -8.36 -18.33 1.98
CA PHE A 81 -9.53 -17.81 2.65
C PHE A 81 -10.75 -17.81 1.75
N ILE A 82 -10.67 -17.22 0.56
CA ILE A 82 -11.80 -17.19 -0.39
C ILE A 82 -12.27 -18.59 -0.75
N ARG A 83 -11.34 -19.49 -1.05
CA ARG A 83 -11.66 -20.88 -1.43
C ARG A 83 -12.31 -21.68 -0.31
N THR A 84 -11.87 -21.47 0.91
CA THR A 84 -12.39 -22.17 2.09
C THR A 84 -13.72 -21.59 2.56
N LYS A 85 -13.84 -20.26 2.56
CA LYS A 85 -15.04 -19.58 3.04
C LYS A 85 -16.21 -19.69 2.07
N PHE A 86 -15.93 -19.69 0.76
CA PHE A 86 -16.93 -19.71 -0.32
C PHE A 86 -16.69 -20.89 -1.26
N PRO A 87 -16.94 -22.14 -0.79
CA PRO A 87 -16.69 -23.34 -1.59
C PRO A 87 -17.66 -23.48 -2.78
N ASP A 88 -18.83 -22.88 -2.71
CA ASP A 88 -19.90 -22.86 -3.71
C ASP A 88 -19.78 -21.70 -4.71
N ARG A 89 -18.68 -20.93 -4.62
CA ARG A 89 -18.47 -19.78 -5.52
C ARG A 89 -18.46 -20.19 -6.98
N ASN A 90 -19.15 -19.39 -7.79
CA ASN A 90 -19.25 -19.53 -9.24
C ASN A 90 -19.53 -18.15 -9.87
N GLN A 91 -19.58 -18.08 -11.20
CA GLN A 91 -19.79 -16.82 -11.94
C GLN A 91 -21.14 -16.13 -11.66
N SER A 92 -22.14 -16.85 -11.16
CA SER A 92 -23.46 -16.27 -10.88
C SER A 92 -23.56 -15.66 -9.50
N ASN A 93 -22.73 -16.08 -8.54
CA ASN A 93 -22.79 -15.66 -7.15
C ASN A 93 -21.50 -15.01 -6.62
N SER A 94 -20.43 -14.95 -7.42
CA SER A 94 -19.13 -14.44 -6.97
C SER A 94 -18.49 -13.55 -8.04
N PHE A 95 -18.00 -12.42 -7.62
CA PHE A 95 -17.46 -11.39 -8.47
C PHE A 95 -16.05 -11.00 -8.00
N VAL A 96 -15.09 -11.01 -8.93
CA VAL A 96 -13.69 -10.67 -8.68
C VAL A 96 -13.40 -9.34 -9.36
N GLU A 97 -12.83 -8.38 -8.63
CA GLU A 97 -12.49 -7.03 -9.13
C GLU A 97 -13.67 -6.36 -9.87
N ARG A 98 -14.87 -6.51 -9.30
CA ARG A 98 -16.11 -5.98 -9.90
C ARG A 98 -16.17 -4.47 -9.76
N LYS A 99 -16.22 -3.80 -10.92
CA LYS A 99 -16.49 -2.36 -10.99
C LYS A 99 -17.98 -2.10 -10.92
N PHE A 100 -18.36 -1.05 -10.21
CA PHE A 100 -19.74 -0.55 -10.16
C PHE A 100 -19.79 0.96 -10.42
N HIS A 101 -20.89 1.42 -10.97
CA HIS A 101 -21.20 2.83 -11.13
C HIS A 101 -22.72 3.00 -10.94
N CYS A 102 -23.11 3.60 -9.82
CA CYS A 102 -24.50 3.70 -9.39
C CYS A 102 -24.93 5.17 -9.29
N PRO A 103 -25.20 5.85 -10.44
CA PRO A 103 -25.59 7.26 -10.47
C PRO A 103 -26.96 7.52 -9.82
N THR A 104 -27.77 6.49 -9.61
CA THR A 104 -29.02 6.50 -8.83
C THR A 104 -28.77 6.83 -7.36
N VAL A 105 -27.64 6.39 -6.81
CA VAL A 105 -27.22 6.71 -5.44
C VAL A 105 -26.62 8.12 -5.38
N HIS A 106 -25.63 8.38 -6.24
CA HIS A 106 -25.03 9.71 -6.37
C HIS A 106 -24.24 9.77 -7.71
N PRO A 107 -24.21 10.90 -8.44
CA PRO A 107 -23.54 11.01 -9.74
C PRO A 107 -22.07 10.57 -9.76
N LEU A 108 -21.38 10.69 -8.63
CA LEU A 108 -19.98 10.28 -8.47
C LEU A 108 -19.83 9.00 -7.65
N PHE A 109 -20.86 8.15 -7.57
CA PHE A 109 -20.80 6.90 -6.85
C PHE A 109 -20.28 5.79 -7.76
N TYR A 110 -19.00 5.49 -7.67
CA TYR A 110 -18.33 4.45 -8.45
C TYR A 110 -17.20 3.82 -7.65
N GLY A 111 -16.87 2.60 -7.94
CA GLY A 111 -15.78 1.90 -7.26
C GLY A 111 -15.49 0.53 -7.86
N GLN A 112 -14.67 -0.22 -7.15
CA GLN A 112 -14.31 -1.59 -7.50
C GLN A 112 -14.17 -2.40 -6.21
N SER A 113 -14.86 -3.54 -6.15
CA SER A 113 -14.76 -4.50 -5.04
C SER A 113 -13.82 -5.63 -5.45
N ASP A 114 -12.84 -5.96 -4.59
CA ASP A 114 -11.85 -6.99 -4.89
C ASP A 114 -12.50 -8.37 -5.01
N PHE A 115 -13.35 -8.73 -4.03
CA PHE A 115 -14.14 -9.95 -4.09
C PHE A 115 -15.49 -9.76 -3.40
N THR A 116 -16.53 -10.18 -4.09
CA THR A 116 -17.91 -10.18 -3.58
C THR A 116 -18.54 -11.55 -3.78
N HIS A 117 -19.23 -12.05 -2.76
CA HIS A 117 -19.99 -13.32 -2.82
C HIS A 117 -21.41 -13.12 -2.31
N ILE A 118 -22.36 -13.70 -3.01
CA ILE A 118 -23.78 -13.67 -2.67
C ILE A 118 -24.21 -15.06 -2.21
N ASN A 119 -24.69 -15.15 -0.99
CA ASN A 119 -25.41 -16.32 -0.50
C ASN A 119 -26.92 -15.97 -0.39
N GLU A 120 -27.66 -16.23 -1.45
CA GLU A 120 -29.11 -15.92 -1.50
C GLU A 120 -29.91 -16.74 -0.50
N HIS A 121 -29.51 -17.97 -0.19
CA HIS A 121 -30.21 -18.83 0.75
C HIS A 121 -30.13 -18.26 2.19
N GLU A 122 -28.96 -17.82 2.61
CA GLU A 122 -28.74 -17.18 3.91
C GLU A 122 -29.02 -15.69 3.90
N ARG A 123 -29.29 -15.12 2.72
CA ARG A 123 -29.50 -13.68 2.50
C ARG A 123 -28.31 -12.84 2.97
N ILE A 124 -27.09 -13.31 2.65
CA ILE A 124 -25.82 -12.68 3.05
C ILE A 124 -25.03 -12.24 1.83
N LEU A 125 -24.54 -10.99 1.85
CA LEU A 125 -23.50 -10.48 0.96
C LEU A 125 -22.15 -10.50 1.66
N GLY A 126 -21.16 -11.19 1.12
CA GLY A 126 -19.76 -11.14 1.55
C GLY A 126 -18.97 -10.16 0.71
N VAL A 127 -18.32 -9.17 1.33
CA VAL A 127 -17.39 -8.24 0.67
C VAL A 127 -16.02 -8.42 1.30
N THR A 128 -15.04 -8.84 0.52
CA THR A 128 -13.67 -9.07 1.00
C THR A 128 -12.70 -8.19 0.22
N ASP A 129 -11.87 -7.47 0.95
CA ASP A 129 -10.87 -6.55 0.43
C ASP A 129 -9.47 -7.04 0.81
N TYR A 130 -8.60 -7.14 -0.17
CA TYR A 130 -7.21 -7.55 0.00
C TYR A 130 -6.29 -6.36 0.22
N LYS A 131 -5.51 -6.39 1.27
CA LYS A 131 -4.54 -5.36 1.61
C LYS A 131 -3.11 -5.91 1.59
N HIS A 132 -2.36 -5.57 0.55
CA HIS A 132 -0.97 -6.03 0.39
C HIS A 132 0.02 -5.32 1.33
N GLY A 133 -0.31 -4.10 1.76
CA GLY A 133 0.57 -3.27 2.59
C GLY A 133 0.79 -3.82 4.00
N ALA A 134 2.04 -3.76 4.48
CA ALA A 134 2.44 -4.19 5.83
C ALA A 134 2.46 -3.04 6.86
N GLY A 135 2.47 -1.79 6.41
CA GLY A 135 2.82 -0.66 7.28
C GLY A 135 1.67 -0.06 8.10
N ILE A 136 0.44 -0.21 7.66
CA ILE A 136 -0.75 0.33 8.33
C ILE A 136 -1.79 -0.79 8.41
N VAL A 137 -2.19 -1.12 9.61
CA VAL A 137 -3.24 -2.10 9.85
C VAL A 137 -4.60 -1.48 9.51
N VAL A 138 -5.41 -2.22 8.76
CA VAL A 138 -6.75 -1.79 8.35
C VAL A 138 -7.79 -2.61 9.10
N GLU A 139 -8.69 -1.94 9.82
CA GLU A 139 -9.76 -2.60 10.55
C GLU A 139 -10.94 -2.95 9.64
N ALA A 140 -11.58 -4.10 9.90
CA ALA A 140 -12.81 -4.50 9.21
C ALA A 140 -14.04 -3.82 9.83
N LYS A 141 -14.04 -3.67 11.17
CA LYS A 141 -15.18 -3.07 11.89
C LYS A 141 -15.40 -1.63 11.45
N GLU A 142 -16.64 -1.34 11.05
CA GLU A 142 -17.07 0.00 10.64
C GLU A 142 -16.15 0.61 9.53
N ASN A 143 -15.59 -0.24 8.67
CA ASN A 143 -14.69 0.22 7.61
C ASN A 143 -15.47 0.95 6.52
N PRO A 144 -15.30 2.28 6.36
CA PRO A 144 -16.12 3.05 5.45
C PRO A 144 -15.84 2.71 3.97
N GLN A 145 -14.67 2.22 3.62
CA GLN A 145 -14.36 1.78 2.26
C GLN A 145 -15.15 0.53 1.88
N LEU A 146 -15.18 -0.46 2.79
CA LEU A 146 -15.89 -1.72 2.52
C LEU A 146 -17.40 -1.54 2.65
N MET A 147 -17.87 -0.68 3.54
CA MET A 147 -19.28 -0.27 3.59
C MET A 147 -19.70 0.41 2.28
N TYR A 148 -18.86 1.29 1.75
CA TYR A 148 -19.05 1.92 0.44
C TYR A 148 -19.11 0.87 -0.70
N TYR A 149 -18.22 -0.12 -0.70
CA TYR A 149 -18.24 -1.20 -1.69
C TYR A 149 -19.49 -2.08 -1.54
N ALA A 150 -19.91 -2.36 -0.31
CA ALA A 150 -21.13 -3.12 -0.06
C ALA A 150 -22.38 -2.42 -0.61
N VAL A 151 -22.52 -1.11 -0.37
CA VAL A 151 -23.59 -0.28 -0.98
C VAL A 151 -23.53 -0.39 -2.50
N GLY A 152 -22.33 -0.23 -3.09
CA GLY A 152 -22.16 -0.32 -4.54
C GLY A 152 -22.57 -1.66 -5.13
N MET A 153 -22.23 -2.75 -4.45
CA MET A 153 -22.59 -4.09 -4.89
C MET A 153 -24.08 -4.41 -4.69
N LEU A 154 -24.69 -3.92 -3.59
CA LEU A 154 -26.13 -4.06 -3.36
C LEU A 154 -26.95 -3.34 -4.43
N GLU A 155 -26.51 -2.14 -4.83
CA GLU A 155 -27.17 -1.33 -5.86
C GLU A 155 -26.94 -1.89 -7.27
N ASP A 156 -25.66 -2.17 -7.66
CA ASP A 156 -25.28 -2.63 -8.99
C ASP A 156 -25.92 -3.98 -9.35
N LEU A 157 -26.19 -4.83 -8.35
CA LEU A 157 -26.75 -6.16 -8.51
C LEU A 157 -28.22 -6.28 -8.11
N ASP A 158 -28.89 -5.17 -7.78
CA ASP A 158 -30.30 -5.15 -7.33
C ASP A 158 -30.57 -6.13 -6.18
N LEU A 159 -29.80 -5.97 -5.08
CA LEU A 159 -29.78 -6.91 -3.96
C LEU A 159 -30.41 -6.39 -2.67
N TRP A 160 -30.79 -5.09 -2.56
CA TRP A 160 -31.28 -4.49 -1.32
C TRP A 160 -32.43 -5.26 -0.67
N GLN A 161 -33.36 -5.82 -1.45
CA GLN A 161 -34.48 -6.59 -0.95
C GLN A 161 -34.20 -8.09 -0.78
N LYS A 162 -33.03 -8.55 -1.26
CA LYS A 162 -32.64 -9.97 -1.26
C LYS A 162 -31.67 -10.33 -0.14
N ILE A 163 -30.98 -9.33 0.38
CA ILE A 163 -29.90 -9.48 1.38
C ILE A 163 -30.32 -8.80 2.69
N ASP A 164 -30.11 -9.47 3.82
CA ASP A 164 -30.38 -8.93 5.16
C ASP A 164 -29.09 -8.56 5.89
N MET A 165 -27.98 -9.20 5.55
CA MET A 165 -26.70 -9.05 6.24
C MET A 165 -25.54 -8.89 5.29
N VAL A 166 -24.65 -7.98 5.59
CA VAL A 166 -23.36 -7.79 4.87
C VAL A 166 -22.22 -8.21 5.77
N ASN A 167 -21.39 -9.14 5.32
CA ASN A 167 -20.15 -9.54 5.95
C ASN A 167 -18.98 -8.85 5.28
N ILE A 168 -18.32 -7.97 5.99
CA ILE A 168 -17.16 -7.19 5.56
C ILE A 168 -15.91 -7.89 6.06
N THR A 169 -14.95 -8.17 5.19
CA THR A 169 -13.69 -8.85 5.54
C THR A 169 -12.49 -8.10 4.96
N ILE A 170 -11.48 -7.89 5.81
CA ILE A 170 -10.13 -7.45 5.42
C ILE A 170 -9.20 -8.66 5.43
N ALA A 171 -8.55 -8.93 4.32
CA ALA A 171 -7.44 -9.88 4.19
C ALA A 171 -6.12 -9.10 4.07
N GLN A 172 -5.34 -9.03 5.16
CA GLN A 172 -4.07 -8.29 5.21
C GLN A 172 -2.94 -9.19 5.76
N PRO A 173 -2.40 -10.11 4.95
CA PRO A 173 -1.44 -11.11 5.41
C PRO A 173 -0.10 -10.55 5.89
N ARG A 174 0.33 -9.41 5.34
CA ARG A 174 1.61 -8.77 5.67
C ARG A 174 1.52 -7.77 6.84
N GLY A 175 0.30 -7.41 7.27
CA GLY A 175 0.06 -6.56 8.42
C GLY A 175 0.00 -7.37 9.71
N PHE A 176 0.70 -6.95 10.75
CA PHE A 176 0.58 -7.60 12.05
C PHE A 176 -0.67 -7.14 12.78
N HIS A 177 -1.56 -8.06 13.10
CA HIS A 177 -2.74 -7.84 13.94
C HIS A 177 -2.93 -9.02 14.91
N PHE A 178 -3.38 -8.75 16.14
CA PHE A 178 -3.55 -9.80 17.16
C PHE A 178 -4.67 -10.79 16.82
N ASP A 179 -5.70 -10.38 16.05
CA ASP A 179 -6.78 -11.24 15.54
C ASP A 179 -6.39 -11.96 14.24
N GLY A 180 -5.14 -11.85 13.80
CA GLY A 180 -4.64 -12.51 12.59
C GLY A 180 -4.82 -11.71 11.29
N PRO A 181 -4.46 -12.35 10.16
CA PRO A 181 -4.44 -11.70 8.87
C PRO A 181 -5.83 -11.50 8.24
N ILE A 182 -6.83 -12.25 8.68
CA ILE A 182 -8.21 -12.19 8.17
C ILE A 182 -9.12 -11.70 9.30
N ARG A 183 -9.78 -10.57 9.08
CA ARG A 183 -10.66 -9.94 10.06
C ARG A 183 -11.99 -9.63 9.44
N SER A 184 -13.07 -9.99 10.11
CA SER A 184 -14.43 -9.82 9.58
C SER A 184 -15.31 -9.07 10.57
N TRP A 185 -16.27 -8.36 10.02
CA TRP A 185 -17.33 -7.67 10.75
C TRP A 185 -18.63 -7.73 9.95
N SER A 186 -19.77 -7.74 10.64
CA SER A 186 -21.08 -7.86 10.02
C SER A 186 -21.94 -6.64 10.33
N ILE A 187 -22.73 -6.20 9.35
CA ILE A 187 -23.69 -5.13 9.45
C ILE A 187 -24.99 -5.55 8.76
N THR A 188 -26.14 -5.17 9.30
CA THR A 188 -27.43 -5.38 8.60
C THR A 188 -27.54 -4.45 7.41
N THR A 189 -28.30 -4.86 6.39
CA THR A 189 -28.58 -3.95 5.25
C THR A 189 -29.34 -2.69 5.71
N ALA A 190 -30.20 -2.79 6.71
CA ALA A 190 -30.93 -1.64 7.28
C ALA A 190 -29.97 -0.62 7.95
N ASP A 191 -28.98 -1.10 8.74
CA ASP A 191 -27.98 -0.22 9.33
C ASP A 191 -27.04 0.37 8.28
N LEU A 192 -26.75 -0.39 7.22
CA LEU A 192 -25.93 0.09 6.09
C LEU A 192 -26.68 1.16 5.28
N GLU A 193 -27.99 1.01 5.07
CA GLU A 193 -28.86 2.01 4.43
C GLU A 193 -28.90 3.29 5.28
N THR A 194 -29.06 3.16 6.60
CA THR A 194 -28.97 4.30 7.52
C THR A 194 -27.62 5.02 7.43
N TRP A 195 -26.52 4.26 7.36
CA TRP A 195 -25.19 4.85 7.17
C TRP A 195 -25.03 5.52 5.81
N LEU A 196 -25.63 4.96 4.75
CA LEU A 196 -25.65 5.57 3.41
C LEU A 196 -26.32 6.95 3.47
N ASP A 197 -27.53 7.01 4.05
CA ASP A 197 -28.35 8.21 4.05
C ASP A 197 -27.82 9.29 5.01
N ASP A 198 -27.43 8.90 6.22
CA ASP A 198 -27.04 9.84 7.28
C ASP A 198 -25.57 10.26 7.23
N VAL A 199 -24.70 9.44 6.63
CA VAL A 199 -23.25 9.66 6.68
C VAL A 199 -22.63 9.79 5.30
N LEU A 200 -22.87 8.83 4.40
CA LEU A 200 -22.15 8.79 3.12
C LEU A 200 -22.65 9.85 2.15
N LEU A 201 -23.94 9.92 1.87
CA LEU A 201 -24.50 10.89 0.92
C LEU A 201 -24.24 12.34 1.35
N PRO A 202 -24.50 12.75 2.61
CA PRO A 202 -24.13 14.09 3.07
C PRO A 202 -22.61 14.37 2.96
N ALA A 203 -21.77 13.36 3.18
CA ALA A 203 -20.33 13.52 3.05
C ALA A 203 -19.89 13.68 1.58
N MET A 204 -20.55 12.99 0.65
CA MET A 204 -20.28 13.14 -0.80
C MET A 204 -20.70 14.50 -1.30
N ASP A 205 -21.91 14.97 -0.95
CA ASP A 205 -22.39 16.31 -1.29
C ASP A 205 -21.49 17.40 -0.72
N LEU A 206 -21.10 17.26 0.55
CA LEU A 206 -20.19 18.21 1.20
C LEU A 206 -18.83 18.26 0.49
N ALA A 207 -18.32 17.13 0.02
CA ALA A 207 -17.02 17.05 -0.69
C ALA A 207 -17.03 17.83 -2.01
N LEU A 208 -18.17 17.98 -2.66
CA LEU A 208 -18.28 18.73 -3.92
C LEU A 208 -18.21 20.24 -3.71
N VAL A 209 -18.74 20.74 -2.60
CA VAL A 209 -18.95 22.18 -2.37
C VAL A 209 -17.99 22.77 -1.34
N SER A 210 -17.58 22.00 -0.34
CA SER A 210 -16.77 22.54 0.76
C SER A 210 -15.33 22.82 0.33
N ARG A 211 -14.78 23.86 0.95
CA ARG A 211 -13.35 24.19 0.90
C ARG A 211 -12.70 24.04 2.28
N ASP A 212 -13.47 23.59 3.28
CA ASP A 212 -12.99 23.41 4.64
C ASP A 212 -11.93 22.31 4.69
N THR A 213 -10.79 22.64 5.27
CA THR A 213 -9.66 21.73 5.39
C THR A 213 -9.36 21.41 6.84
N ALA A 214 -8.94 20.19 7.10
CA ALA A 214 -8.50 19.74 8.41
C ALA A 214 -7.28 18.84 8.23
N SER A 215 -6.28 19.03 9.10
CA SER A 215 -5.07 18.21 9.11
C SER A 215 -5.23 16.97 10.00
N GLY A 216 -4.45 15.94 9.70
CA GLY A 216 -4.44 14.71 10.46
C GLY A 216 -3.75 13.55 9.72
N GLU A 217 -3.88 12.33 10.22
CA GLU A 217 -3.25 11.15 9.62
C GLU A 217 -3.67 10.89 8.17
N HIS A 218 -4.89 11.25 7.80
CA HIS A 218 -5.42 11.14 6.44
C HIS A 218 -4.62 11.99 5.42
N CYS A 219 -3.91 13.03 5.88
CA CYS A 219 -3.03 13.83 5.01
C CYS A 219 -1.89 13.00 4.41
N ARG A 220 -1.53 11.84 4.98
CA ARG A 220 -0.49 10.94 4.44
C ARG A 220 -0.78 10.50 3.01
N PHE A 221 -2.05 10.36 2.67
CA PHE A 221 -2.52 9.88 1.36
C PHE A 221 -3.13 10.98 0.50
N CYS A 222 -3.20 12.21 1.02
CA CYS A 222 -3.78 13.34 0.29
C CYS A 222 -2.83 13.80 -0.84
N PRO A 223 -3.26 13.82 -2.10
CA PRO A 223 -2.43 14.33 -3.19
C PRO A 223 -2.03 15.80 -3.00
N ALA A 224 -2.88 16.59 -2.32
CA ALA A 224 -2.61 18.00 -2.04
C ALA A 224 -1.56 18.26 -0.94
N ARG A 225 -1.08 17.25 -0.21
CA ARG A 225 -0.11 17.41 0.91
C ARG A 225 1.21 18.05 0.51
N GLY A 226 1.61 17.93 -0.75
CA GLY A 226 2.85 18.51 -1.30
C GLY A 226 2.63 19.85 -2.00
N ARG A 227 1.43 20.41 -1.93
CA ARG A 227 1.04 21.67 -2.58
C ARG A 227 0.52 22.65 -1.52
N ALA A 228 -0.06 23.75 -1.97
CA ALA A 228 -0.57 24.79 -1.09
C ALA A 228 -1.90 24.37 -0.42
N CYS A 229 -1.87 23.43 0.53
CA CYS A 229 -2.99 23.13 1.40
C CYS A 229 -3.04 24.21 2.50
N PRO A 230 -4.13 25.00 2.61
CA PRO A 230 -4.21 26.09 3.60
C PRO A 230 -3.97 25.58 5.03
N GLN A 231 -4.63 24.51 5.43
CA GLN A 231 -4.49 23.97 6.79
C GLN A 231 -3.06 23.53 7.12
N LEU A 232 -2.35 22.90 6.15
CA LEU A 232 -0.95 22.50 6.39
C LEU A 232 -0.02 23.73 6.51
N ILE A 233 -0.34 24.82 5.81
CA ILE A 233 0.40 26.10 5.95
C ILE A 233 0.15 26.68 7.33
N ASP A 234 -1.11 26.74 7.77
CA ASP A 234 -1.48 27.27 9.09
C ASP A 234 -0.85 26.44 10.22
N ASP A 235 -0.87 25.11 10.10
CA ASP A 235 -0.23 24.20 11.06
C ASP A 235 1.31 24.44 11.15
N MET A 236 1.97 24.73 10.04
CA MET A 236 3.42 25.02 10.05
C MET A 236 3.71 26.40 10.66
N ASN A 237 2.87 27.40 10.42
CA ASN A 237 2.97 28.69 11.04
C ASN A 237 2.76 28.59 12.57
N GLU A 238 1.74 27.86 13.02
CA GLU A 238 1.51 27.60 14.45
C GLU A 238 2.70 26.86 15.10
N LEU A 239 3.30 25.89 14.39
CA LEU A 239 4.50 25.20 14.88
C LEU A 239 5.65 26.17 15.10
N GLU A 240 5.88 27.09 14.16
CA GLU A 240 6.91 28.12 14.27
C GLU A 240 6.66 29.04 15.50
N GLU A 241 5.40 29.49 15.67
CA GLU A 241 5.02 30.33 16.83
C GLU A 241 5.25 29.60 18.16
N LEU A 242 4.92 28.32 18.24
CA LEU A 242 5.18 27.50 19.43
C LEU A 242 6.68 27.30 19.69
N MET A 243 7.50 27.16 18.64
CA MET A 243 8.95 27.07 18.77
C MET A 243 9.54 28.38 19.33
N VAL A 244 9.13 29.54 18.80
CA VAL A 244 9.54 30.87 19.29
C VAL A 244 9.11 31.05 20.75
N THR A 245 7.88 30.67 21.10
CA THR A 245 7.37 30.72 22.46
C THR A 245 8.18 29.85 23.41
N ALA A 246 8.55 28.64 22.98
CA ALA A 246 9.37 27.72 23.76
C ALA A 246 10.77 28.33 24.01
N GLU A 247 11.40 28.87 22.96
CA GLU A 247 12.71 29.50 23.07
C GLU A 247 12.69 30.66 24.04
N ALA A 248 11.72 31.57 23.91
CA ALA A 248 11.57 32.74 24.80
C ALA A 248 11.37 32.36 26.27
N LYS A 249 10.83 31.21 26.57
CA LYS A 249 10.57 30.68 27.92
C LYS A 249 11.68 29.79 28.48
N GLY A 250 12.75 29.55 27.72
CA GLY A 250 13.88 28.70 28.15
C GLY A 250 13.72 27.21 27.75
N GLY A 251 12.95 26.94 26.72
CA GLY A 251 12.82 25.63 26.09
C GLY A 251 11.46 24.97 26.26
N ALA A 252 11.29 23.80 25.64
CA ALA A 252 10.02 23.05 25.61
C ALA A 252 9.49 22.71 27.03
N LYS A 253 10.37 22.63 28.04
CA LYS A 253 9.97 22.36 29.44
C LYS A 253 9.13 23.49 30.06
N ALA A 254 9.14 24.69 29.50
CA ALA A 254 8.38 25.83 29.97
C ALA A 254 7.00 25.97 29.29
N LEU A 255 6.68 25.08 28.35
CA LEU A 255 5.36 25.01 27.74
C LEU A 255 4.34 24.34 28.68
N THR A 256 3.10 24.78 28.63
CA THR A 256 1.98 24.09 29.29
C THR A 256 1.73 22.71 28.68
N ASN A 257 1.08 21.81 29.42
CA ASN A 257 0.74 20.48 28.89
C ASN A 257 -0.07 20.54 27.58
N THR A 258 -0.99 21.50 27.48
CA THR A 258 -1.78 21.72 26.25
C THR A 258 -0.88 22.12 25.07
N GLN A 259 0.06 23.05 25.30
CA GLN A 259 1.03 23.47 24.29
C GLN A 259 1.97 22.31 23.89
N VAL A 260 2.42 21.49 24.84
CA VAL A 260 3.23 20.30 24.55
C VAL A 260 2.44 19.30 23.69
N GLY A 261 1.18 19.03 24.04
CA GLY A 261 0.31 18.14 23.25
C GLY A 261 0.13 18.66 21.81
N ARG A 262 -0.19 19.96 21.68
CA ARG A 262 -0.34 20.58 20.35
C ARG A 262 0.99 20.55 19.55
N PHE A 263 2.10 20.85 20.20
CA PHE A 263 3.44 20.82 19.61
C PHE A 263 3.78 19.43 19.04
N LEU A 264 3.49 18.36 19.78
CA LEU A 264 3.69 16.99 19.31
C LEU A 264 2.80 16.66 18.10
N THR A 265 1.53 17.05 18.13
CA THR A 265 0.61 16.90 17.00
C THR A 265 1.13 17.60 15.75
N LEU A 266 1.58 18.86 15.90
CA LEU A 266 2.11 19.63 14.77
C LEU A 266 3.41 19.02 14.21
N PHE A 267 4.27 18.44 15.04
CA PHE A 267 5.43 17.68 14.56
C PHE A 267 5.04 16.44 13.76
N ASP A 268 3.96 15.74 14.13
CA ASP A 268 3.48 14.61 13.34
C ASP A 268 2.95 15.07 11.98
N ILE A 269 2.27 16.21 11.93
CA ILE A 269 1.88 16.86 10.66
C ILE A 269 3.12 17.30 9.86
N ALA A 270 4.11 17.92 10.50
CA ALA A 270 5.35 18.33 9.86
C ALA A 270 6.10 17.15 9.21
N LYS A 271 6.08 15.95 9.82
CA LYS A 271 6.62 14.72 9.21
C LYS A 271 5.92 14.35 7.91
N ILE A 272 4.60 14.60 7.81
CA ILE A 272 3.84 14.37 6.57
C ILE A 272 4.28 15.34 5.48
N VAL A 273 4.41 16.63 5.82
CA VAL A 273 4.90 17.65 4.90
C VAL A 273 6.35 17.36 4.47
N GLN A 274 7.20 16.95 5.41
CA GLN A 274 8.57 16.53 5.12
C GLN A 274 8.63 15.38 4.11
N LYS A 275 7.79 14.35 4.28
CA LYS A 275 7.72 13.23 3.33
C LYS A 275 7.30 13.68 1.93
N ALA A 276 6.36 14.62 1.82
CA ALA A 276 5.97 15.19 0.53
C ALA A 276 7.13 15.96 -0.13
N ALA A 277 7.88 16.74 0.66
CA ALA A 277 9.07 17.42 0.17
C ALA A 277 10.17 16.43 -0.25
N GLN A 278 10.37 15.35 0.50
CA GLN A 278 11.31 14.27 0.14
C GLN A 278 10.93 13.59 -1.18
N GLN A 279 9.64 13.31 -1.39
CA GLN A 279 9.15 12.76 -2.66
C GLN A 279 9.42 13.72 -3.82
N THR A 280 9.09 14.99 -3.65
CA THR A 280 9.41 16.03 -4.65
C THR A 280 10.91 16.10 -4.95
N ALA A 281 11.74 16.01 -3.91
CA ALA A 281 13.19 16.01 -4.04
C ALA A 281 13.68 14.77 -4.81
N PHE A 282 13.14 13.61 -4.49
CA PHE A 282 13.45 12.36 -5.18
C PHE A 282 13.18 12.47 -6.69
N VAL A 283 11.97 12.85 -7.06
CA VAL A 283 11.57 12.98 -8.47
C VAL A 283 12.43 13.98 -9.23
N ARG A 284 12.72 15.14 -8.61
CA ARG A 284 13.58 16.15 -9.25
C ARG A 284 15.01 15.65 -9.45
N LEU A 285 15.60 15.01 -8.45
CA LEU A 285 16.95 14.43 -8.54
C LEU A 285 16.97 13.27 -9.52
N GLU A 286 15.93 12.47 -9.56
CA GLU A 286 15.77 11.36 -10.51
C GLU A 286 15.76 11.84 -11.97
N LYS A 287 15.14 12.97 -12.24
CA LYS A 287 15.15 13.64 -13.56
C LYS A 287 16.45 14.42 -13.84
N GLY A 288 17.50 14.24 -13.03
CA GLY A 288 18.81 14.91 -13.21
C GLY A 288 18.87 16.34 -12.69
N GLY A 289 17.84 16.80 -11.97
CA GLY A 289 17.85 18.10 -11.30
C GLY A 289 18.84 18.15 -10.15
N LYS A 290 19.16 19.35 -9.66
CA LYS A 290 20.04 19.58 -8.50
C LYS A 290 19.23 20.17 -7.34
N ILE A 291 19.43 19.63 -6.14
CA ILE A 291 18.87 20.17 -4.91
C ILE A 291 20.04 20.41 -3.96
N PRO A 292 20.25 21.66 -3.52
CA PRO A 292 21.35 21.99 -2.61
C PRO A 292 21.30 21.09 -1.36
N GLY A 293 22.45 20.54 -0.98
CA GLY A 293 22.58 19.67 0.20
C GLY A 293 21.93 18.30 0.08
N ARG A 294 21.47 17.85 -1.10
CA ARG A 294 20.80 16.56 -1.30
C ARG A 294 21.32 15.83 -2.53
N LYS A 295 21.37 14.49 -2.46
CA LYS A 295 21.73 13.60 -3.56
C LYS A 295 20.91 12.30 -3.50
N LEU A 296 20.80 11.59 -4.62
CA LEU A 296 20.33 10.20 -4.63
C LEU A 296 21.47 9.27 -4.19
N ALA A 297 21.14 8.30 -3.39
CA ALA A 297 22.03 7.20 -3.04
C ALA A 297 21.20 5.92 -2.88
N ASN A 298 21.82 4.77 -3.14
CA ASN A 298 21.17 3.50 -2.88
C ASN A 298 20.91 3.33 -1.36
N SER A 299 19.74 2.81 -1.01
CA SER A 299 19.43 2.47 0.37
C SER A 299 20.42 1.41 0.90
N ARG A 300 20.62 1.40 2.21
CA ARG A 300 21.39 0.29 2.83
C ARG A 300 20.54 -0.97 2.77
N THR A 301 21.17 -2.08 2.33
CA THR A 301 20.55 -3.40 2.29
C THR A 301 21.35 -4.33 3.19
N ASN A 302 20.69 -5.34 3.73
CA ASN A 302 21.36 -6.46 4.39
C ASN A 302 21.93 -7.43 3.34
N ARG A 303 22.89 -8.23 3.74
CA ARG A 303 23.36 -9.34 2.92
C ARG A 303 22.30 -10.43 2.87
N GLU A 304 22.11 -10.98 1.69
CA GLU A 304 21.22 -12.10 1.44
C GLU A 304 22.03 -13.30 0.96
N TRP A 305 21.46 -14.48 1.15
CA TRP A 305 22.06 -15.71 0.68
C TRP A 305 21.83 -15.87 -0.83
N LYS A 306 22.86 -16.34 -1.55
CA LYS A 306 22.71 -16.75 -2.94
C LYS A 306 22.05 -18.11 -3.03
N ASP A 307 21.50 -18.43 -4.19
CA ASP A 307 20.97 -19.76 -4.45
C ASP A 307 22.03 -20.84 -4.16
N GLY A 308 21.61 -21.94 -3.51
CA GLY A 308 22.49 -23.02 -3.12
C GLY A 308 23.28 -22.79 -1.83
N ALA A 309 23.24 -21.60 -1.22
CA ALA A 309 23.98 -21.29 0.00
C ALA A 309 23.66 -22.23 1.17
N GLU A 310 22.41 -22.62 1.34
CA GLU A 310 21.99 -23.49 2.44
C GLU A 310 22.69 -24.87 2.38
N ALA A 311 22.69 -25.50 1.20
CA ALA A 311 23.35 -26.81 1.01
C ALA A 311 24.86 -26.72 1.27
N ALA A 312 25.51 -25.69 0.73
CA ALA A 312 26.94 -25.50 0.91
C ALA A 312 27.33 -25.18 2.37
N LEU A 313 26.50 -24.42 3.08
CA LEU A 313 26.74 -24.08 4.47
C LEU A 313 26.47 -25.27 5.40
N LYS A 314 25.41 -26.07 5.12
CA LYS A 314 25.17 -27.33 5.85
C LYS A 314 26.31 -28.34 5.68
N GLU A 315 26.89 -28.46 4.49
CA GLU A 315 28.05 -29.35 4.25
C GLU A 315 29.25 -28.95 5.12
N LYS A 316 29.48 -27.63 5.32
CA LYS A 316 30.67 -27.15 6.03
C LYS A 316 30.45 -26.90 7.53
N LEU A 317 29.28 -26.48 7.94
CA LEU A 317 28.97 -26.06 9.30
C LEU A 317 27.91 -26.95 9.98
N GLY A 318 27.38 -27.95 9.26
CA GLY A 318 26.29 -28.78 9.77
C GLY A 318 25.07 -27.97 10.18
N ASP A 319 24.30 -28.50 11.13
CA ASP A 319 23.08 -27.83 11.63
C ASP A 319 23.35 -26.53 12.39
N THR A 320 24.60 -26.25 12.75
CA THR A 320 24.99 -24.98 13.39
C THR A 320 24.82 -23.78 12.46
N ALA A 321 24.76 -23.99 11.15
CA ALA A 321 24.43 -22.96 10.17
C ALA A 321 22.97 -22.55 10.19
N LEU A 322 22.08 -23.33 10.79
CA LEU A 322 20.67 -23.11 10.83
C LEU A 322 20.26 -22.37 12.11
N ALA A 323 19.36 -21.42 11.98
CA ALA A 323 18.53 -20.95 13.09
C ALA A 323 17.24 -21.77 13.08
N GLU A 324 16.81 -22.34 14.18
CA GLU A 324 15.63 -23.20 14.29
C GLU A 324 14.37 -22.55 13.70
N PRO A 325 13.78 -23.08 12.65
CA PRO A 325 14.22 -24.07 11.64
C PRO A 325 14.85 -23.47 10.37
N LYS A 326 15.48 -22.30 10.43
CA LYS A 326 15.99 -21.54 9.25
C LYS A 326 17.50 -21.30 9.34
N LEU A 327 18.11 -21.11 8.17
CA LEU A 327 19.50 -20.70 8.05
C LEU A 327 19.74 -19.39 8.82
N LYS A 328 20.78 -19.32 9.64
CA LYS A 328 21.20 -18.10 10.33
C LYS A 328 21.56 -17.02 9.31
N THR A 329 21.36 -15.74 9.68
CA THR A 329 21.70 -14.63 8.79
C THR A 329 23.20 -14.59 8.46
N PRO A 330 23.60 -14.01 7.29
CA PRO A 330 25.01 -13.88 6.93
C PRO A 330 25.86 -13.22 8.01
N ALA A 331 25.33 -12.20 8.70
CA ALA A 331 26.06 -11.51 9.77
C ALA A 331 26.33 -12.40 10.99
N VAL A 332 25.45 -13.33 11.31
CA VAL A 332 25.66 -14.31 12.39
C VAL A 332 26.67 -15.37 11.97
N ILE A 333 26.64 -15.84 10.72
CA ILE A 333 27.58 -16.79 10.16
C ILE A 333 29.00 -16.20 10.09
N ASP A 334 29.16 -14.90 9.79
CA ASP A 334 30.50 -14.25 9.78
C ASP A 334 31.25 -14.39 11.11
N GLY A 335 30.55 -14.44 12.22
CA GLY A 335 31.13 -14.60 13.55
C GLY A 335 31.49 -16.04 13.89
N MET A 336 31.26 -17.01 13.01
CA MET A 336 31.61 -18.45 13.22
C MET A 336 32.96 -18.80 12.60
N PRO A 337 33.63 -19.86 13.08
CA PRO A 337 34.81 -20.35 12.42
C PRO A 337 34.58 -20.65 10.93
N GLU A 338 35.45 -20.17 10.06
CA GLU A 338 35.35 -20.24 8.58
C GLU A 338 34.12 -19.50 7.99
N GLY A 339 33.26 -18.91 8.82
CA GLY A 339 32.01 -18.28 8.42
C GLY A 339 32.21 -17.12 7.42
N ALA A 340 33.21 -16.26 7.66
CA ALA A 340 33.51 -15.12 6.78
C ALA A 340 33.87 -15.55 5.34
N ALA A 341 34.60 -16.65 5.16
CA ALA A 341 34.96 -17.20 3.86
C ALA A 341 33.70 -17.73 3.12
N LEU A 342 32.80 -18.37 3.87
CA LEU A 342 31.56 -18.92 3.33
C LEU A 342 30.58 -17.78 2.94
N THR A 343 30.44 -16.77 3.77
CA THR A 343 29.57 -15.60 3.45
C THR A 343 30.11 -14.81 2.27
N ALA A 344 31.43 -14.65 2.13
CA ALA A 344 32.04 -14.02 0.96
C ALA A 344 31.68 -14.72 -0.36
N ARG A 345 31.53 -16.05 -0.31
CA ARG A 345 31.17 -16.85 -1.48
C ARG A 345 29.66 -16.90 -1.75
N TRP A 346 28.83 -17.02 -0.70
CA TRP A 346 27.45 -17.40 -0.81
C TRP A 346 26.44 -16.28 -0.43
N ALA A 347 26.90 -15.20 0.20
CA ALA A 347 26.05 -14.04 0.47
C ALA A 347 26.33 -12.92 -0.54
N PHE A 348 25.30 -12.17 -0.88
CA PHE A 348 25.44 -10.95 -1.65
C PHE A 348 24.65 -9.83 -0.98
N LYS A 349 24.99 -8.61 -1.30
CA LYS A 349 24.26 -7.44 -0.83
C LYS A 349 23.46 -6.90 -2.01
N PRO A 350 22.10 -7.07 -2.02
CA PRO A 350 21.29 -6.55 -3.11
C PRO A 350 21.40 -5.02 -3.18
N GLN A 351 21.21 -4.49 -4.37
CA GLN A 351 21.15 -3.04 -4.56
C GLN A 351 19.89 -2.50 -3.88
N GLY A 352 20.08 -1.60 -2.92
CA GLY A 352 18.97 -0.96 -2.22
C GLY A 352 18.22 0.03 -3.10
N LYS A 353 16.96 0.30 -2.75
CA LYS A 353 16.16 1.36 -3.37
C LYS A 353 16.86 2.72 -3.21
N GLN A 354 16.74 3.57 -4.24
CA GLN A 354 17.26 4.93 -4.18
C GLN A 354 16.50 5.75 -3.14
N THR A 355 17.20 6.57 -2.39
CA THR A 355 16.62 7.42 -1.35
C THR A 355 17.31 8.78 -1.33
N VAL A 356 16.58 9.80 -0.94
CA VAL A 356 17.13 11.16 -0.76
C VAL A 356 17.80 11.26 0.59
N VAL A 357 19.06 11.71 0.57
CA VAL A 357 19.87 11.87 1.78
C VAL A 357 20.56 13.25 1.79
N ALA A 358 21.17 13.62 2.91
CA ALA A 358 22.00 14.80 3.00
C ALA A 358 23.21 14.67 2.05
N GLU A 359 23.72 15.79 1.55
CA GLU A 359 24.90 15.80 0.68
C GLU A 359 26.16 15.27 1.39
N SER A 360 26.24 15.46 2.70
CA SER A 360 27.31 14.94 3.57
C SER A 360 27.20 13.45 3.87
N ASP A 361 26.15 12.73 3.42
CA ASP A 361 26.02 11.28 3.62
C ASP A 361 27.16 10.54 2.93
N SER A 362 27.73 9.55 3.63
CA SER A 362 28.92 8.80 3.16
C SER A 362 28.65 7.90 1.95
N ARG A 363 27.38 7.66 1.59
CA ARG A 363 27.02 6.83 0.42
C ARG A 363 27.31 7.57 -0.88
N VAL A 364 27.77 6.78 -1.87
CA VAL A 364 28.04 7.32 -3.21
C VAL A 364 26.74 7.81 -3.84
N ALA A 365 26.80 9.01 -4.47
CA ALA A 365 25.66 9.53 -5.21
C ALA A 365 25.33 8.65 -6.41
N VAL A 366 24.04 8.47 -6.69
CA VAL A 366 23.61 7.78 -7.92
C VAL A 366 23.69 8.79 -9.06
N GLU A 367 24.69 8.61 -9.93
CA GLU A 367 24.79 9.36 -11.17
C GLU A 367 23.87 8.72 -12.22
N LYS A 368 22.89 9.46 -12.73
CA LYS A 368 22.15 9.04 -13.92
C LYS A 368 22.94 9.50 -15.15
N ASP A 369 23.42 8.53 -15.90
CA ASP A 369 23.97 8.80 -17.24
C ASP A 369 22.81 9.17 -18.17
N THR A 370 22.57 10.48 -18.28
CA THR A 370 21.56 11.03 -19.18
C THR A 370 21.85 10.68 -20.67
N LYS A 371 23.07 10.27 -21.01
CA LYS A 371 23.41 9.83 -22.38
C LYS A 371 22.83 8.45 -22.70
N SER A 372 22.66 7.59 -21.72
CA SER A 372 22.06 6.25 -21.93
C SER A 372 20.58 6.33 -22.27
N LEU A 373 19.87 7.36 -21.81
CA LEU A 373 18.46 7.60 -22.13
C LEU A 373 18.23 8.00 -23.61
N PHE A 374 19.26 8.47 -24.30
CA PHE A 374 19.18 8.92 -25.69
C PHE A 374 19.72 7.91 -26.72
N THR A 375 20.36 6.82 -26.28
CA THR A 375 20.99 5.83 -27.19
C THR A 375 20.05 4.74 -27.68
N ASP A 376 18.87 4.55 -27.04
CA ASP A 376 17.97 3.43 -27.37
C ASP A 376 16.92 3.76 -28.47
N GLN A 377 16.80 5.01 -28.91
CA GLN A 377 15.84 5.38 -29.97
C GLN A 377 16.34 5.31 -31.40
N THR A 378 17.63 5.01 -31.63
CA THR A 378 18.20 4.99 -32.96
C THR A 378 18.40 3.60 -33.59
N LYS A 379 18.04 2.51 -32.89
CA LYS A 379 18.17 1.13 -33.43
C LYS A 379 16.88 0.51 -33.96
N GLY A 380 15.91 1.29 -34.32
CA GLY A 380 14.66 0.78 -34.89
C GLY A 380 14.26 1.48 -36.17
N LYS A 381 14.91 1.22 -37.30
CA LYS A 381 14.34 1.22 -38.66
C LYS A 381 15.45 1.20 -39.73
N ARG A 382 15.89 0.02 -40.08
CA ARG A 382 16.31 -0.24 -41.48
C ARG A 382 15.46 -1.41 -41.97
N ARG A 383 14.38 -1.08 -42.66
CA ARG A 383 13.72 -2.00 -43.60
C ARG A 383 14.65 -2.15 -44.81
N LYS A 384 14.92 -3.37 -45.19
CA LYS A 384 15.04 -3.81 -46.58
C LYS A 384 13.85 -4.69 -46.89
#